data_1b6d4511954552827328670b642d4155
#
_entry.id   1b6d4511954552827328670b642d4155
#
_cell.length_a   1.000
_cell.length_b   1.000
_cell.length_c   1.000
_cell.angle_alpha   90.00
_cell.angle_beta   90.00
_cell.angle_gamma   90.00
#
_symmetry.space_group_name_H-M   'P 1'
#
loop_
_entity.id
_entity.type
_entity.pdbx_description
1 polymer ?
#
loop_
_entity_poly.entity_id
_entity_poly.type
_entity_poly.pdbx_seq_one_letter_code
_entity_poly.pdbx_strand_id
1 'polypeptide(L)'
;MGAVSGKRVLTLNGGSSSVKYGLYAVGDAVVELSTGEVEHADVDAGVFADVGGGQPDAIGHRIVHGGIDLFAPVRIDADVLARLQAATAFAPLHGPASLRMIALAQARYPGVPQIACFDTGFHASLPAIAATLPIPKALRDAGVRRYGFHGLSCESILAQLGDAVPHRLIIAHLGN
;
A
#
# COMPACT_ATOMS: atom_id res chain seq x y z
N MET A 1 21.59 24.82 -3.15
CA MET A 1 20.75 23.72 -2.65
C MET A 1 21.57 22.45 -2.84
N GLY A 2 22.02 21.81 -1.75
CA GLY A 2 22.77 20.54 -1.82
C GLY A 2 21.86 19.47 -2.42
N ALA A 3 22.39 18.63 -3.31
CA ALA A 3 21.69 17.48 -3.84
C ALA A 3 21.28 16.58 -2.66
N VAL A 4 19.99 16.30 -2.49
CA VAL A 4 19.50 15.34 -1.49
C VAL A 4 20.00 13.98 -1.93
N SER A 5 20.96 13.43 -1.17
CA SER A 5 21.52 12.10 -1.42
C SER A 5 20.50 11.05 -0.96
N GLY A 6 20.16 10.10 -1.81
CA GLY A 6 19.24 9.02 -1.48
C GLY A 6 18.58 8.43 -2.72
N LYS A 7 17.94 7.28 -2.55
CA LYS A 7 17.10 6.68 -3.59
C LYS A 7 15.74 7.41 -3.66
N ARG A 8 15.27 7.60 -4.85
CA ARG A 8 13.97 8.25 -5.09
C ARG A 8 12.88 7.18 -5.13
N VAL A 9 11.95 7.29 -4.20
CA VAL A 9 10.83 6.36 -4.07
C VAL A 9 9.53 7.11 -4.34
N LEU A 10 8.79 6.65 -5.34
CA LEU A 10 7.43 7.12 -5.62
C LEU A 10 6.44 6.23 -4.86
N THR A 11 5.53 6.82 -4.11
CA THR A 11 4.42 6.10 -3.47
C THR A 11 3.10 6.43 -4.18
N LEU A 12 2.27 5.41 -4.38
CA LEU A 12 0.97 5.53 -5.02
C LEU A 12 -0.11 4.93 -4.09
N ASN A 13 -1.08 5.73 -3.73
CA ASN A 13 -2.17 5.37 -2.84
C ASN A 13 -3.51 5.65 -3.54
N GLY A 14 -4.10 4.59 -4.12
CA GLY A 14 -5.44 4.65 -4.71
C GLY A 14 -6.51 4.64 -3.61
N GLY A 15 -7.19 5.76 -3.42
CA GLY A 15 -8.39 5.88 -2.60
C GLY A 15 -9.66 5.51 -3.38
N SER A 16 -10.84 5.76 -2.81
CA SER A 16 -12.13 5.51 -3.47
C SER A 16 -12.47 6.54 -4.55
N SER A 17 -11.98 7.77 -4.43
CA SER A 17 -12.29 8.89 -5.34
C SER A 17 -11.05 9.50 -6.04
N SER A 18 -9.87 9.29 -5.47
CA SER A 18 -8.63 9.92 -5.93
C SER A 18 -7.42 9.02 -5.73
N VAL A 19 -6.34 9.35 -6.40
CA VAL A 19 -5.01 8.77 -6.18
C VAL A 19 -4.12 9.83 -5.56
N LYS A 20 -3.60 9.55 -4.37
CA LYS A 20 -2.55 10.35 -3.74
C LYS A 20 -1.20 9.78 -4.12
N TYR A 21 -0.26 10.67 -4.43
CA TYR A 21 1.12 10.27 -4.71
C TYR A 21 2.09 11.08 -3.85
N GLY A 22 3.26 10.50 -3.61
CA GLY A 22 4.37 11.18 -2.96
C GLY A 22 5.70 10.69 -3.52
N LEU A 23 6.59 11.61 -3.83
CA LEU A 23 7.96 11.33 -4.22
C LEU A 23 8.87 11.69 -3.04
N TYR A 24 9.69 10.75 -2.63
CA TYR A 24 10.58 10.89 -1.49
C TYR A 24 12.02 10.57 -1.88
N ALA A 25 12.97 11.28 -1.29
CA ALA A 25 14.36 10.85 -1.24
C ALA A 25 14.57 10.04 0.05
N VAL A 26 15.05 8.81 -0.09
CA VAL A 26 15.24 7.85 1.00
C VAL A 26 16.74 7.55 1.13
N GLY A 27 17.34 8.02 2.20
CA GLY A 27 18.74 7.82 2.60
C GLY A 27 18.79 7.68 4.13
N ASP A 28 19.72 8.38 4.79
CA ASP A 28 19.79 8.45 6.26
C ASP A 28 18.52 9.05 6.88
N ALA A 29 17.84 9.88 6.09
CA ALA A 29 16.51 10.40 6.42
C ALA A 29 15.58 10.24 5.20
N VAL A 30 14.27 10.28 5.46
CA VAL A 30 13.25 10.37 4.41
C VAL A 30 12.88 11.83 4.23
N VAL A 31 13.06 12.34 3.01
CA VAL A 31 12.75 13.73 2.65
C VAL A 31 11.67 13.73 1.57
N GLU A 32 10.57 14.41 1.83
CA GLU A 32 9.52 14.65 0.84
C GLU A 32 10.02 15.61 -0.24
N LEU A 33 9.93 15.20 -1.50
CA LEU A 33 10.31 16.00 -2.65
C LEU A 33 9.09 16.63 -3.34
N SER A 34 8.01 15.87 -3.44
CA SER A 34 6.75 16.30 -4.05
C SER A 34 5.61 15.42 -3.58
N THR A 35 4.44 15.98 -3.36
CA THR A 35 3.20 15.24 -3.09
C THR A 35 2.05 15.86 -3.85
N GLY A 36 1.03 15.08 -4.12
CA GLY A 36 -0.17 15.57 -4.79
C GLY A 36 -1.30 14.54 -4.77
N GLU A 37 -2.43 14.97 -5.30
CA GLU A 37 -3.64 14.18 -5.42
C GLU A 37 -4.29 14.43 -6.78
N VAL A 38 -4.75 13.36 -7.42
CA VAL A 38 -5.42 13.39 -8.73
C VAL A 38 -6.72 12.62 -8.64
N GLU A 39 -7.81 13.17 -9.16
CA GLU A 39 -9.09 12.46 -9.23
C GLU A 39 -9.02 11.25 -10.16
N HIS A 40 -9.83 10.21 -9.88
CA HIS A 40 -9.83 8.98 -10.69
C HIS A 40 -10.12 9.19 -12.18
N ALA A 41 -10.91 10.21 -12.52
CA ALA A 41 -11.20 10.55 -13.91
C ALA A 41 -9.95 10.96 -14.71
N ASP A 42 -8.97 11.56 -14.03
CA ASP A 42 -7.78 12.14 -14.63
C ASP A 42 -6.51 11.29 -14.42
N VAL A 43 -6.65 10.10 -13.79
CA VAL A 43 -5.52 9.25 -13.42
C VAL A 43 -4.64 8.86 -14.61
N ASP A 44 -5.24 8.61 -15.78
CA ASP A 44 -4.48 8.19 -16.97
C ASP A 44 -3.60 9.33 -17.54
N ALA A 45 -4.03 10.57 -17.36
CA ALA A 45 -3.34 11.75 -17.89
C ALA A 45 -2.49 12.49 -16.84
N GLY A 46 -2.93 12.50 -15.60
CA GLY A 46 -2.45 13.45 -14.57
C GLY A 46 -1.51 12.88 -13.52
N VAL A 47 -1.70 11.64 -13.06
CA VAL A 47 -0.99 11.14 -11.86
C VAL A 47 0.54 11.18 -11.96
N PHE A 48 1.09 11.08 -13.16
CA PHE A 48 2.54 11.10 -13.38
C PHE A 48 3.04 12.43 -14.01
N ALA A 49 2.16 13.35 -14.38
CA ALA A 49 2.54 14.62 -14.98
C ALA A 49 3.20 15.52 -13.93
N ASP A 50 2.68 15.52 -12.71
CA ASP A 50 3.12 16.40 -11.63
C ASP A 50 4.18 15.79 -10.71
N VAL A 51 4.50 14.51 -10.88
CA VAL A 51 5.53 13.81 -10.07
C VAL A 51 6.93 14.37 -10.30
N GLY A 52 7.18 15.43 -10.90
CA GLY A 52 8.48 16.12 -11.06
C GLY A 52 9.74 15.27 -10.86
N GLY A 53 10.87 15.69 -11.44
CA GLY A 53 12.18 15.19 -11.01
C GLY A 53 12.69 13.89 -11.64
N GLY A 54 12.13 13.34 -12.73
CA GLY A 54 12.69 12.19 -13.47
C GLY A 54 12.24 10.81 -12.95
N GLN A 55 12.94 9.77 -13.39
CA GLN A 55 12.59 8.38 -13.05
C GLN A 55 12.86 8.05 -11.58
N PRO A 56 11.90 7.44 -10.84
CA PRO A 56 12.15 6.95 -9.49
C PRO A 56 13.00 5.66 -9.52
N ASP A 57 13.69 5.36 -8.42
CA ASP A 57 14.44 4.11 -8.23
C ASP A 57 13.53 2.93 -7.85
N ALA A 58 12.39 3.22 -7.23
CA ALA A 58 11.37 2.24 -6.86
C ALA A 58 9.98 2.90 -6.75
N ILE A 59 8.94 2.08 -6.89
CA ILE A 59 7.54 2.53 -6.73
C ILE A 59 6.85 1.64 -5.70
N GLY A 60 6.28 2.25 -4.64
CA GLY A 60 5.45 1.59 -3.65
C GLY A 60 3.96 1.78 -3.96
N HIS A 61 3.21 0.70 -4.00
CA HIS A 61 1.75 0.72 -4.17
C HIS A 61 1.05 0.32 -2.88
N ARG A 62 0.14 1.16 -2.39
CA ARG A 62 -0.80 0.74 -1.36
C ARG A 62 -1.81 -0.21 -1.97
N ILE A 63 -1.92 -1.41 -1.39
CA ILE A 63 -2.90 -2.44 -1.75
C ILE A 63 -3.79 -2.71 -0.53
N VAL A 64 -5.10 -2.55 -0.71
CA VAL A 64 -6.06 -2.70 0.40
C VAL A 64 -6.09 -4.13 0.92
N HIS A 65 -6.01 -5.14 0.03
CA HIS A 65 -6.04 -6.55 0.43
C HIS A 65 -5.17 -7.42 -0.47
N GLY A 66 -4.30 -8.21 0.14
CA GLY A 66 -3.40 -9.14 -0.55
C GLY A 66 -3.93 -10.57 -0.68
N GLY A 67 -5.23 -10.80 -0.40
CA GLY A 67 -5.78 -12.15 -0.35
C GLY A 67 -5.41 -12.86 0.95
N ILE A 68 -5.31 -14.19 0.87
CA ILE A 68 -4.99 -15.03 2.05
C ILE A 68 -3.48 -15.20 2.27
N ASP A 69 -2.64 -14.80 1.30
CA ASP A 69 -1.21 -15.15 1.28
C ASP A 69 -0.27 -13.93 1.26
N LEU A 70 -0.73 -12.76 0.80
CA LEU A 70 0.13 -11.59 0.65
C LEU A 70 -0.11 -10.61 1.80
N PHE A 71 0.82 -10.57 2.74
CA PHE A 71 0.76 -9.67 3.90
C PHE A 71 2.00 -8.77 4.01
N ALA A 72 3.18 -9.29 3.67
CA ALA A 72 4.42 -8.52 3.72
C ALA A 72 4.65 -7.76 2.41
N PRO A 73 5.34 -6.61 2.44
CA PRO A 73 5.74 -5.92 1.23
C PRO A 73 6.47 -6.87 0.28
N VAL A 74 6.05 -6.87 -1.00
CA VAL A 74 6.59 -7.80 -1.99
C VAL A 74 6.78 -7.11 -3.34
N ARG A 75 7.87 -7.47 -4.04
CA ARG A 75 8.11 -7.00 -5.40
C ARG A 75 7.05 -7.60 -6.34
N ILE A 76 6.44 -6.74 -7.15
CA ILE A 76 5.42 -7.13 -8.11
C ILE A 76 6.11 -7.74 -9.34
N ASP A 77 5.93 -9.05 -9.49
CA ASP A 77 6.24 -9.81 -10.69
C ASP A 77 4.95 -10.42 -11.27
N ALA A 78 5.07 -11.30 -12.26
CA ALA A 78 3.92 -11.92 -12.91
C ALA A 78 3.10 -12.81 -11.95
N ASP A 79 3.76 -13.54 -11.03
CA ASP A 79 3.09 -14.38 -10.03
C ASP A 79 2.33 -13.52 -9.03
N VAL A 80 2.99 -12.52 -8.46
CA VAL A 80 2.37 -11.58 -7.52
C VAL A 80 1.19 -10.85 -8.16
N LEU A 81 1.32 -10.43 -9.44
CA LEU A 81 0.23 -9.78 -10.16
C LEU A 81 -0.99 -10.71 -10.33
N ALA A 82 -0.79 -11.98 -10.66
CA ALA A 82 -1.87 -12.97 -10.73
C ALA A 82 -2.56 -13.19 -9.38
N ARG A 83 -1.79 -13.25 -8.29
CA ARG A 83 -2.32 -13.35 -6.92
C ARG A 83 -3.09 -12.11 -6.51
N LEU A 84 -2.63 -10.91 -6.87
CA LEU A 84 -3.36 -9.65 -6.65
C LEU A 84 -4.67 -9.62 -7.43
N GLN A 85 -4.70 -10.13 -8.67
CA GLN A 85 -5.92 -10.28 -9.45
C GLN A 85 -6.93 -11.20 -8.75
N ALA A 86 -6.49 -12.35 -8.25
CA ALA A 86 -7.34 -13.25 -7.48
C ALA A 86 -7.84 -12.60 -6.18
N ALA A 87 -7.00 -11.79 -5.53
CA ALA A 87 -7.33 -11.07 -4.29
C ALA A 87 -8.38 -9.97 -4.47
N THR A 88 -8.72 -9.56 -5.71
CA THR A 88 -9.77 -8.56 -5.97
C THR A 88 -11.13 -8.97 -5.43
N ALA A 89 -11.39 -10.28 -5.28
CA ALA A 89 -12.60 -10.79 -4.64
C ALA A 89 -12.79 -10.34 -3.19
N PHE A 90 -11.68 -10.05 -2.47
CA PHE A 90 -11.71 -9.55 -1.09
C PHE A 90 -11.91 -8.04 -0.99
N ALA A 91 -11.59 -7.30 -2.05
CA ALA A 91 -11.71 -5.84 -2.10
C ALA A 91 -12.18 -5.38 -3.50
N PRO A 92 -13.42 -5.72 -3.91
CA PRO A 92 -13.89 -5.53 -5.29
C PRO A 92 -13.95 -4.06 -5.72
N LEU A 93 -14.10 -3.13 -4.78
CA LEU A 93 -14.12 -1.69 -5.07
C LEU A 93 -12.71 -1.11 -5.28
N HIS A 94 -11.68 -1.68 -4.66
CA HIS A 94 -10.32 -1.13 -4.65
C HIS A 94 -9.34 -1.94 -5.51
N GLY A 95 -9.55 -3.25 -5.60
CA GLY A 95 -8.65 -4.17 -6.32
C GLY A 95 -8.41 -3.77 -7.77
N PRO A 96 -9.46 -3.58 -8.59
CA PRO A 96 -9.31 -3.20 -9.99
C PRO A 96 -8.58 -1.86 -10.18
N ALA A 97 -8.86 -0.86 -9.33
CA ALA A 97 -8.19 0.43 -9.37
C ALA A 97 -6.68 0.31 -9.05
N SER A 98 -6.32 -0.51 -8.05
CA SER A 98 -4.93 -0.79 -7.71
C SER A 98 -4.18 -1.48 -8.85
N LEU A 99 -4.79 -2.49 -9.49
CA LEU A 99 -4.20 -3.18 -10.65
C LEU A 99 -3.98 -2.24 -11.83
N ARG A 100 -4.96 -1.37 -12.11
CA ARG A 100 -4.82 -0.34 -13.15
C ARG A 100 -3.65 0.60 -12.84
N MET A 101 -3.52 1.05 -11.60
CA MET A 101 -2.42 1.91 -11.17
C MET A 101 -1.06 1.24 -11.36
N ILE A 102 -0.94 -0.04 -11.02
CA ILE A 102 0.28 -0.83 -11.27
C ILE A 102 0.61 -0.85 -12.76
N ALA A 103 -0.37 -1.14 -13.62
CA ALA A 103 -0.16 -1.18 -15.07
C ALA A 103 0.27 0.18 -15.64
N LEU A 104 -0.35 1.28 -15.21
CA LEU A 104 0.03 2.64 -15.61
C LEU A 104 1.45 2.99 -15.17
N ALA A 105 1.83 2.62 -13.94
CA ALA A 105 3.17 2.84 -13.44
C ALA A 105 4.22 2.00 -14.20
N GLN A 106 3.90 0.75 -14.57
CA GLN A 106 4.76 -0.10 -15.40
C GLN A 106 4.98 0.50 -16.79
N ALA A 107 3.93 1.02 -17.40
CA ALA A 107 4.00 1.67 -18.72
C ALA A 107 4.80 2.98 -18.66
N ARG A 108 4.64 3.77 -17.59
CA ARG A 108 5.30 5.08 -17.44
C ARG A 108 6.78 4.96 -17.06
N TYR A 109 7.12 3.96 -16.26
CA TYR A 109 8.47 3.73 -15.72
C TYR A 109 8.94 2.29 -15.99
N PRO A 110 9.23 1.94 -17.24
CA PRO A 110 9.66 0.59 -17.60
C PRO A 110 10.93 0.18 -16.82
N GLY A 111 10.95 -1.03 -16.29
CA GLY A 111 12.10 -1.58 -15.57
C GLY A 111 12.27 -1.11 -14.13
N VAL A 112 11.52 -0.11 -13.67
CA VAL A 112 11.54 0.32 -12.28
C VAL A 112 10.85 -0.74 -11.40
N PRO A 113 11.51 -1.21 -10.32
CA PRO A 113 10.89 -2.16 -9.40
C PRO A 113 9.67 -1.57 -8.72
N GLN A 114 8.58 -2.33 -8.71
CA GLN A 114 7.33 -1.96 -8.07
C GLN A 114 7.06 -2.89 -6.90
N ILE A 115 6.63 -2.34 -5.77
CA ILE A 115 6.42 -3.04 -4.50
C ILE A 115 4.97 -2.89 -4.09
N ALA A 116 4.29 -4.00 -3.83
CA ALA A 116 2.97 -4.00 -3.19
C ALA A 116 3.13 -3.93 -1.67
N CYS A 117 2.44 -2.99 -1.02
CA CYS A 117 2.39 -2.81 0.43
C CYS A 117 0.94 -2.92 0.88
N PHE A 118 0.66 -3.76 1.86
CA PHE A 118 -0.70 -4.20 2.17
C PHE A 118 -1.26 -3.55 3.43
N ASP A 119 -2.49 -3.02 3.35
CA ASP A 119 -3.21 -2.51 4.53
C ASP A 119 -3.51 -3.62 5.55
N THR A 120 -3.58 -4.88 5.11
CA THR A 120 -3.78 -6.03 5.99
C THR A 120 -2.50 -6.54 6.64
N GLY A 121 -1.33 -6.05 6.23
CA GLY A 121 -0.02 -6.55 6.65
C GLY A 121 0.22 -6.45 8.15
N PHE A 122 0.00 -5.28 8.73
CA PHE A 122 0.13 -5.02 10.16
C PHE A 122 -0.66 -6.01 11.04
N HIS A 123 -1.81 -6.44 10.53
CA HIS A 123 -2.74 -7.33 11.24
C HIS A 123 -2.53 -8.82 10.93
N ALA A 124 -1.49 -9.18 10.19
CA ALA A 124 -1.20 -10.58 9.85
C ALA A 124 -0.95 -11.44 11.11
N SER A 125 -0.37 -10.83 12.14
CA SER A 125 -0.04 -11.46 13.42
C SER A 125 -1.19 -11.45 14.44
N LEU A 126 -2.42 -11.14 14.05
CA LEU A 126 -3.58 -11.20 14.95
C LEU A 126 -3.64 -12.59 15.62
N PRO A 127 -3.75 -12.66 16.96
CA PRO A 127 -3.87 -13.92 17.67
C PRO A 127 -5.15 -14.67 17.24
N ALA A 128 -5.11 -16.00 17.27
CA ALA A 128 -6.21 -16.83 16.77
C ALA A 128 -7.57 -16.45 17.38
N ILE A 129 -7.62 -16.12 18.67
CA ILE A 129 -8.85 -15.68 19.34
C ILE A 129 -9.45 -14.40 18.74
N ALA A 130 -8.61 -13.49 18.22
CA ALA A 130 -9.06 -12.25 17.58
C ALA A 130 -9.37 -12.45 16.09
N ALA A 131 -8.69 -13.36 15.42
CA ALA A 131 -8.84 -13.62 13.99
C ALA A 131 -9.98 -14.59 13.67
N THR A 132 -10.35 -15.48 14.60
CA THR A 132 -11.37 -16.50 14.39
C THR A 132 -12.77 -15.90 14.46
N LEU A 133 -13.57 -16.16 13.43
CA LEU A 133 -14.98 -15.78 13.40
C LEU A 133 -15.87 -16.92 13.95
N PRO A 134 -16.99 -16.61 14.60
CA PRO A 134 -17.99 -17.61 15.07
C PRO A 134 -18.84 -18.09 13.90
N ILE A 135 -18.22 -18.74 12.92
CA ILE A 135 -18.85 -19.28 11.69
C ILE A 135 -18.59 -20.77 11.59
N PRO A 136 -19.31 -21.53 10.74
CA PRO A 136 -19.09 -22.95 10.51
C PRO A 136 -17.61 -23.28 10.23
N LYS A 137 -17.15 -24.43 10.79
CA LYS A 137 -15.75 -24.87 10.66
C LYS A 137 -15.29 -24.93 9.20
N ALA A 138 -16.14 -25.41 8.30
CA ALA A 138 -15.84 -25.54 6.89
C ALA A 138 -15.43 -24.18 6.24
N LEU A 139 -16.06 -23.08 6.63
CA LEU A 139 -15.69 -21.73 6.15
C LEU A 139 -14.36 -21.27 6.74
N ARG A 140 -14.11 -21.56 8.01
CA ARG A 140 -12.81 -21.25 8.62
C ARG A 140 -11.67 -22.06 7.98
N ASP A 141 -11.91 -23.35 7.69
CA ASP A 141 -10.95 -24.22 7.01
C ASP A 141 -10.67 -23.74 5.57
N ALA A 142 -11.67 -23.11 4.93
CA ALA A 142 -11.52 -22.43 3.63
C ALA A 142 -10.81 -21.07 3.72
N GLY A 143 -10.28 -20.67 4.86
CA GLY A 143 -9.50 -19.44 5.04
C GLY A 143 -10.31 -18.20 5.42
N VAL A 144 -11.62 -18.33 5.67
CA VAL A 144 -12.44 -17.20 6.11
C VAL A 144 -12.08 -16.82 7.55
N ARG A 145 -11.54 -15.62 7.71
CA ARG A 145 -11.09 -15.08 8.99
C ARG A 145 -11.33 -13.58 9.07
N ARG A 146 -11.13 -12.99 10.24
CA ARG A 146 -11.05 -11.54 10.39
C ARG A 146 -9.74 -11.02 9.82
N TYR A 147 -9.84 -9.98 9.04
CA TYR A 147 -8.72 -9.14 8.60
C TYR A 147 -8.82 -7.77 9.28
N GLY A 148 -7.69 -7.13 9.55
CA GLY A 148 -7.63 -5.72 9.89
C GLY A 148 -7.18 -4.93 8.67
N PHE A 149 -7.51 -3.64 8.64
CA PHE A 149 -7.20 -2.72 7.55
C PHE A 149 -6.48 -1.48 8.09
N HIS A 150 -6.07 -0.58 7.18
CA HIS A 150 -5.29 0.62 7.51
C HIS A 150 -3.97 0.31 8.23
N GLY A 151 -3.42 -0.88 8.02
CA GLY A 151 -2.21 -1.35 8.69
C GLY A 151 -1.01 -0.47 8.39
N LEU A 152 -0.87 0.02 7.16
CA LEU A 152 0.21 0.96 6.79
C LEU A 152 0.17 2.25 7.61
N SER A 153 -1.03 2.76 7.94
CA SER A 153 -1.19 3.89 8.84
C SER A 153 -0.78 3.54 10.28
N CYS A 154 -1.14 2.35 10.76
CA CYS A 154 -0.74 1.87 12.09
C CYS A 154 0.79 1.72 12.18
N GLU A 155 1.42 1.13 11.19
CA GLU A 155 2.88 0.99 11.10
C GLU A 155 3.57 2.35 11.11
N SER A 156 3.05 3.32 10.34
CA SER A 156 3.58 4.68 10.31
C SER A 156 3.51 5.37 11.67
N ILE A 157 2.40 5.22 12.40
CA ILE A 157 2.25 5.78 13.75
C ILE A 157 3.25 5.15 14.71
N LEU A 158 3.41 3.83 14.70
CA LEU A 158 4.38 3.15 15.55
C LEU A 158 5.81 3.58 15.23
N ALA A 159 6.15 3.70 13.94
CA ALA A 159 7.47 4.17 13.52
C ALA A 159 7.77 5.60 13.98
N GLN A 160 6.76 6.49 13.95
CA GLN A 160 6.89 7.87 14.42
C GLN A 160 7.03 7.96 15.94
N LEU A 161 6.35 7.10 16.69
CA LEU A 161 6.45 7.05 18.15
C LEU A 161 7.77 6.43 18.62
N GLY A 162 8.34 5.49 17.85
CA GLY A 162 9.59 4.82 18.20
C GLY A 162 9.58 4.25 19.63
N ASP A 163 10.56 4.63 20.44
CA ASP A 163 10.68 4.20 21.83
C ASP A 163 9.58 4.77 22.76
N ALA A 164 8.80 5.74 22.29
CA ALA A 164 7.71 6.34 23.05
C ALA A 164 6.39 5.53 22.95
N VAL A 165 6.38 4.39 22.26
CA VAL A 165 5.18 3.53 22.17
C VAL A 165 4.82 3.02 23.56
N PRO A 166 3.61 3.36 24.10
CA PRO A 166 3.19 2.90 25.41
C PRO A 166 2.83 1.41 25.38
N HIS A 167 2.86 0.77 26.55
CA HIS A 167 2.46 -0.65 26.69
C HIS A 167 1.03 -0.94 26.15
N ARG A 168 0.14 0.07 26.17
CA ARG A 168 -1.21 0.00 25.61
C ARG A 168 -1.45 1.25 24.77
N LEU A 169 -1.70 1.05 23.49
CA LEU A 169 -1.94 2.12 22.52
C LEU A 169 -3.31 1.92 21.86
N ILE A 170 -4.07 2.98 21.73
CA ILE A 170 -5.29 3.03 20.90
C ILE A 170 -5.02 3.99 19.76
N ILE A 171 -5.18 3.51 18.54
CA ILE A 171 -5.09 4.33 17.33
C ILE A 171 -6.51 4.62 16.84
N ALA A 172 -6.95 5.87 16.93
CA ALA A 172 -8.21 6.33 16.38
C ALA A 172 -7.96 6.90 14.98
N HIS A 173 -8.28 6.11 13.94
CA HIS A 173 -8.15 6.52 12.55
C HIS A 173 -9.47 7.18 12.12
N LEU A 174 -9.50 8.52 12.13
CA LEU A 174 -10.66 9.32 11.75
C LEU A 174 -10.47 9.80 10.31
N GLY A 175 -11.40 9.46 9.44
CA GLY A 175 -11.37 9.85 8.03
C GLY A 175 -12.58 9.27 7.28
N ASN A 176 -12.77 9.75 6.04
CA ASN A 176 -13.80 9.23 5.15
C ASN A 176 -13.39 7.90 4.55
#